data_eaa680e7878825b17c48c65452cd7e1a
#
_entry.id   eaa680e7878825b17c48c65452cd7e1a
#
_cell.length_a   1.000
_cell.length_b   1.000
_cell.length_c   1.000
_cell.angle_alpha   90.00
_cell.angle_beta   90.00
_cell.angle_gamma   90.00
#
_symmetry.space_group_name_H-M   'P 1'
#
loop_
_entity.id
_entity.type
_entity.pdbx_description
1 polymer ?
#
loop_
_entity_poly.entity_id
_entity_poly.type
_entity_poly.pdbx_seq_one_letter_code
_entity_poly.pdbx_strand_id
1 'polypeptide(L)'
;MANESDSEVIRGVSEREHVRVVALVQARMGSARLPGKVLKPVAGQPLLWHVVHRLKSCRLLEEIAVTTSTNPADDAIVEWCNAEGVMVVRGTESDVLASHARFAEKLDADIIVQASSDAPFVDAGLVDHMVATLIEQDGDYVLLADQDQNGHEGVEAFSRRALDRLMMDAAHDPAARALLTGYFRLHPEFVRIVRAQPYGMAANGQGRLTVDTPDDLAFVEAVHARLAAKAGEASLADLLLLLEREPEMKALPAPEKPSVTRSSGERASERLALIRCDGGGKFGYGHVKRMVAVARALRDQQGFGVIFALNGSEDASQPIRRAGFDVTMLEHPFHFENLVRANRPELLVLDGREGPSRAELQELKRHAGVTAVIDDGHERRLASDYAYYPPVPGVLALDWSGAKTQVRTGWEWAVLGLNPSLVHKRAPGSRPTILVAMGGSDPHGLTLRIGKALAVLDNAYRVRFVVGTGTKDANAVARGLVALKQNYETVEGADDLSVEYANADVAICAFGVTAYELAACGIPAIYVGLTQDHVLSASAFADAGMGLNLGLADKISDADIVRFLQWLLNKPAARREMRKQGMALLDGQGASRIAAELALALTEARAPLKEAL
;
A
#
# COMPACT_ATOMS: atom_id res chain seq x y z
N MET A 1 -20.50 -28.71 -35.45
CA MET A 1 -19.41 -29.55 -35.99
C MET A 1 -18.22 -29.22 -35.10
N ALA A 2 -17.93 -30.09 -34.13
CA ALA A 2 -16.75 -29.94 -33.27
C ALA A 2 -15.52 -30.14 -34.16
N ASN A 3 -14.59 -29.22 -34.02
CA ASN A 3 -13.40 -29.17 -34.88
C ASN A 3 -12.50 -30.36 -34.61
N GLU A 4 -12.13 -31.10 -35.67
CA GLU A 4 -11.17 -32.21 -35.61
C GLU A 4 -9.78 -31.81 -35.07
N SER A 5 -9.45 -30.51 -35.05
CA SER A 5 -8.23 -29.97 -34.48
C SER A 5 -8.13 -30.13 -32.96
N ASP A 6 -9.26 -30.11 -32.24
CA ASP A 6 -9.28 -30.26 -30.78
C ASP A 6 -9.02 -31.71 -30.34
N SER A 7 -9.32 -32.67 -31.21
CA SER A 7 -9.04 -34.09 -30.92
C SER A 7 -7.60 -34.50 -31.20
N GLU A 8 -6.88 -33.78 -32.07
CA GLU A 8 -5.43 -34.03 -32.31
C GLU A 8 -4.54 -33.45 -31.23
N VAL A 9 -4.89 -32.27 -30.68
CA VAL A 9 -4.12 -31.68 -29.55
C VAL A 9 -4.17 -32.58 -28.31
N ILE A 10 -5.34 -33.18 -28.04
CA ILE A 10 -5.51 -34.12 -26.91
C ILE A 10 -4.75 -35.46 -27.13
N ARG A 11 -4.57 -35.90 -28.40
CA ARG A 11 -3.80 -37.12 -28.70
C ARG A 11 -2.29 -36.94 -28.53
N GLY A 12 -1.75 -35.75 -28.75
CA GLY A 12 -0.33 -35.45 -28.57
C GLY A 12 0.14 -35.48 -27.10
N VAL A 13 -0.78 -35.26 -26.15
CA VAL A 13 -0.47 -35.27 -24.70
C VAL A 13 -0.39 -36.70 -24.15
N SER A 14 -0.99 -37.71 -24.82
CA SER A 14 -1.08 -39.08 -24.31
C SER A 14 0.18 -39.93 -24.49
N GLU A 15 1.22 -39.45 -25.17
CA GLU A 15 2.49 -40.16 -25.38
C GLU A 15 3.66 -39.66 -24.52
N ARG A 16 3.43 -38.63 -23.65
CA ARG A 16 4.40 -38.16 -22.65
C ARG A 16 4.03 -38.72 -21.28
N GLU A 17 5.04 -38.83 -20.40
CA GLU A 17 4.84 -39.19 -18.99
C GLU A 17 3.61 -38.45 -18.41
N HIS A 18 2.80 -39.21 -17.66
CA HIS A 18 1.56 -38.69 -17.05
C HIS A 18 1.87 -37.43 -16.20
N VAL A 19 1.39 -36.28 -16.66
CA VAL A 19 1.60 -34.99 -15.99
C VAL A 19 0.40 -34.74 -15.08
N ARG A 20 0.63 -34.74 -13.78
CA ARG A 20 -0.42 -34.50 -12.79
C ARG A 20 -0.71 -33.03 -12.58
N VAL A 21 -1.92 -32.60 -12.92
CA VAL A 21 -2.38 -31.22 -12.82
C VAL A 21 -3.42 -31.06 -11.73
N VAL A 22 -3.19 -30.15 -10.81
CA VAL A 22 -4.10 -29.92 -9.67
C VAL A 22 -4.49 -28.45 -9.58
N ALA A 23 -5.74 -28.17 -9.19
CA ALA A 23 -6.20 -26.83 -8.94
C ALA A 23 -6.20 -26.48 -7.45
N LEU A 24 -5.81 -25.26 -7.14
CA LEU A 24 -5.79 -24.70 -5.81
C LEU A 24 -6.62 -23.43 -5.76
N VAL A 25 -7.79 -23.48 -5.10
CA VAL A 25 -8.71 -22.35 -4.94
C VAL A 25 -8.41 -21.65 -3.62
N GLN A 26 -7.94 -20.43 -3.68
CA GLN A 26 -7.65 -19.65 -2.48
C GLN A 26 -8.92 -18.96 -1.98
N ALA A 27 -9.33 -19.26 -0.73
CA ALA A 27 -10.55 -18.72 -0.12
C ALA A 27 -10.33 -18.26 1.33
N ARG A 28 -10.92 -17.13 1.71
CA ARG A 28 -10.91 -16.62 3.10
C ARG A 28 -12.17 -15.82 3.41
N MET A 29 -12.59 -15.82 4.68
CA MET A 29 -13.73 -15.03 5.16
C MET A 29 -13.39 -13.54 5.32
N GLY A 30 -12.11 -13.20 5.48
CA GLY A 30 -11.61 -11.87 5.82
C GLY A 30 -11.53 -10.89 4.63
N SER A 31 -12.57 -10.78 3.80
CA SER A 31 -12.66 -9.73 2.77
C SER A 31 -13.03 -8.39 3.41
N ALA A 32 -12.24 -7.34 3.19
CA ALA A 32 -12.50 -6.01 3.77
C ALA A 32 -13.73 -5.33 3.15
N ARG A 33 -13.94 -5.48 1.83
CA ARG A 33 -15.03 -4.84 1.08
C ARG A 33 -16.35 -5.61 1.16
N LEU A 34 -16.29 -6.93 1.24
CA LEU A 34 -17.46 -7.82 1.33
C LEU A 34 -17.13 -9.00 2.25
N PRO A 35 -17.24 -8.83 3.58
CA PRO A 35 -16.94 -9.89 4.54
C PRO A 35 -17.73 -11.18 4.26
N GLY A 36 -17.03 -12.31 4.27
CA GLY A 36 -17.64 -13.62 4.01
C GLY A 36 -18.08 -13.83 2.56
N LYS A 37 -17.61 -13.02 1.60
CA LYS A 37 -18.06 -13.08 0.18
C LYS A 37 -18.02 -14.48 -0.41
N VAL A 38 -17.01 -15.27 -0.08
CA VAL A 38 -16.80 -16.61 -0.65
C VAL A 38 -17.95 -17.59 -0.36
N LEU A 39 -18.68 -17.39 0.75
CA LEU A 39 -19.85 -18.19 1.13
C LEU A 39 -21.19 -17.48 0.89
N LYS A 40 -21.19 -16.25 0.34
CA LYS A 40 -22.43 -15.57 -0.02
C LYS A 40 -23.12 -16.27 -1.19
N PRO A 41 -24.46 -16.42 -1.15
CA PRO A 41 -25.19 -17.12 -2.20
C PRO A 41 -25.24 -16.31 -3.50
N VAL A 42 -25.05 -17.00 -4.61
CA VAL A 42 -25.29 -16.55 -5.98
C VAL A 42 -26.12 -17.62 -6.68
N ALA A 43 -27.28 -17.28 -7.19
CA ALA A 43 -28.22 -18.23 -7.79
C ALA A 43 -28.51 -19.45 -6.89
N GLY A 44 -28.51 -19.26 -5.56
CA GLY A 44 -28.80 -20.29 -4.56
C GLY A 44 -27.60 -21.14 -4.10
N GLN A 45 -26.39 -20.90 -4.62
CA GLN A 45 -25.17 -21.60 -4.20
C GLN A 45 -24.10 -20.58 -3.75
N PRO A 46 -23.20 -20.95 -2.81
CA PRO A 46 -22.08 -20.10 -2.41
C PRO A 46 -21.19 -19.68 -3.61
N LEU A 47 -20.62 -18.48 -3.56
CA LEU A 47 -19.70 -17.99 -4.59
C LEU A 47 -18.55 -18.97 -4.86
N LEU A 48 -17.96 -19.53 -3.81
CA LEU A 48 -16.90 -20.55 -3.87
C LEU A 48 -17.37 -21.82 -4.62
N TRP A 49 -18.65 -22.20 -4.46
CA TRP A 49 -19.23 -23.34 -5.16
C TRP A 49 -19.15 -23.17 -6.68
N HIS A 50 -19.45 -21.97 -7.19
CA HIS A 50 -19.39 -21.70 -8.64
C HIS A 50 -17.99 -21.90 -9.20
N VAL A 51 -16.96 -21.44 -8.50
CA VAL A 51 -15.56 -21.61 -8.91
C VAL A 51 -15.18 -23.09 -8.92
N VAL A 52 -15.42 -23.80 -7.81
CA VAL A 52 -15.06 -25.21 -7.69
C VAL A 52 -15.84 -26.06 -8.70
N HIS A 53 -17.16 -25.79 -8.89
CA HIS A 53 -17.99 -26.53 -9.83
C HIS A 53 -17.51 -26.40 -11.28
N ARG A 54 -17.06 -25.19 -11.69
CA ARG A 54 -16.52 -24.96 -13.03
C ARG A 54 -15.17 -25.62 -13.24
N LEU A 55 -14.30 -25.55 -12.25
CA LEU A 55 -13.01 -26.26 -12.30
C LEU A 55 -13.18 -27.77 -12.40
N LYS A 56 -14.24 -28.36 -11.82
CA LYS A 56 -14.59 -29.78 -12.02
C LYS A 56 -14.89 -30.14 -13.47
N SER A 57 -15.18 -29.17 -14.32
CA SER A 57 -15.44 -29.38 -15.76
C SER A 57 -14.17 -29.32 -16.61
N CYS A 58 -13.02 -28.96 -16.05
CA CYS A 58 -11.74 -29.02 -16.73
C CYS A 58 -11.35 -30.49 -17.02
N ARG A 59 -10.80 -30.73 -18.17
CA ARG A 59 -10.41 -32.09 -18.63
C ARG A 59 -9.01 -32.48 -18.19
N LEU A 60 -8.15 -31.50 -17.95
CA LEU A 60 -6.75 -31.70 -17.58
C LEU A 60 -6.53 -31.65 -16.06
N LEU A 61 -7.52 -31.22 -15.27
CA LEU A 61 -7.41 -31.21 -13.80
C LEU A 61 -7.78 -32.58 -13.23
N GLU A 62 -6.93 -33.11 -12.36
CA GLU A 62 -7.17 -34.38 -11.66
C GLU A 62 -7.73 -34.19 -10.25
N GLU A 63 -7.35 -33.09 -9.60
CA GLU A 63 -7.78 -32.82 -8.23
C GLU A 63 -8.01 -31.32 -8.04
N ILE A 64 -8.95 -30.98 -7.17
CA ILE A 64 -9.25 -29.61 -6.79
C ILE A 64 -9.22 -29.52 -5.27
N ALA A 65 -8.45 -28.57 -4.74
CA ALA A 65 -8.45 -28.29 -3.32
C ALA A 65 -8.71 -26.81 -3.05
N VAL A 66 -9.27 -26.52 -1.89
CA VAL A 66 -9.42 -25.18 -1.36
C VAL A 66 -8.32 -24.92 -0.33
N THR A 67 -7.63 -23.78 -0.45
CA THR A 67 -6.75 -23.31 0.62
C THR A 67 -7.40 -22.21 1.41
N THR A 68 -7.27 -22.28 2.73
CA THR A 68 -7.78 -21.28 3.66
C THR A 68 -6.82 -21.08 4.83
N SER A 69 -7.07 -20.07 5.66
CA SER A 69 -6.18 -19.79 6.78
C SER A 69 -6.50 -20.64 8.02
N THR A 70 -5.62 -20.54 9.02
CA THR A 70 -5.87 -21.13 10.35
C THR A 70 -6.73 -20.22 11.25
N ASN A 71 -7.20 -19.09 10.73
CA ASN A 71 -8.10 -18.20 11.46
C ASN A 71 -9.44 -18.92 11.76
N PRO A 72 -9.98 -18.86 12.98
CA PRO A 72 -11.28 -19.42 13.31
C PRO A 72 -12.45 -18.92 12.44
N ALA A 73 -12.37 -17.69 11.91
CA ALA A 73 -13.37 -17.19 10.98
C ALA A 73 -13.49 -18.03 9.70
N ASP A 74 -12.42 -18.71 9.29
CA ASP A 74 -12.35 -19.55 8.09
C ASP A 74 -12.82 -20.99 8.34
N ASP A 75 -13.21 -21.36 9.56
CA ASP A 75 -13.77 -22.69 9.88
C ASP A 75 -15.04 -22.98 9.05
N ALA A 76 -15.84 -21.94 8.76
CA ALA A 76 -17.00 -22.08 7.89
C ALA A 76 -16.64 -22.54 6.45
N ILE A 77 -15.48 -22.17 5.93
CA ILE A 77 -14.99 -22.65 4.64
C ILE A 77 -14.62 -24.14 4.74
N VAL A 78 -14.00 -24.53 5.83
CA VAL A 78 -13.63 -25.95 6.08
C VAL A 78 -14.88 -26.81 6.19
N GLU A 79 -15.90 -26.36 6.93
CA GLU A 79 -17.19 -27.04 7.06
C GLU A 79 -17.88 -27.19 5.70
N TRP A 80 -17.89 -26.13 4.90
CA TRP A 80 -18.44 -26.19 3.54
C TRP A 80 -17.66 -27.18 2.64
N CYS A 81 -16.33 -27.13 2.64
CA CYS A 81 -15.52 -28.06 1.86
C CYS A 81 -15.79 -29.53 2.23
N ASN A 82 -15.89 -29.82 3.54
CA ASN A 82 -16.20 -31.16 4.03
C ASN A 82 -17.58 -31.64 3.58
N ALA A 83 -18.59 -30.75 3.58
CA ALA A 83 -19.95 -31.06 3.13
C ALA A 83 -20.00 -31.34 1.61
N GLU A 84 -19.21 -30.62 0.81
CA GLU A 84 -19.15 -30.76 -0.66
C GLU A 84 -18.16 -31.83 -1.12
N GLY A 85 -17.45 -32.49 -0.21
CA GLY A 85 -16.42 -33.47 -0.53
C GLY A 85 -15.21 -32.88 -1.26
N VAL A 86 -14.88 -31.61 -1.01
CA VAL A 86 -13.76 -30.90 -1.60
C VAL A 86 -12.59 -30.92 -0.62
N MET A 87 -11.40 -31.26 -1.12
CA MET A 87 -10.20 -31.22 -0.28
C MET A 87 -9.95 -29.82 0.24
N VAL A 88 -9.62 -29.70 1.52
CA VAL A 88 -9.24 -28.42 2.13
C VAL A 88 -7.87 -28.51 2.79
N VAL A 89 -7.04 -27.46 2.58
CA VAL A 89 -5.72 -27.33 3.18
C VAL A 89 -5.64 -25.99 3.91
N ARG A 90 -5.26 -26.04 5.19
CA ARG A 90 -5.08 -24.82 6.00
C ARG A 90 -3.63 -24.40 6.04
N GLY A 91 -3.37 -23.11 5.85
CA GLY A 91 -2.03 -22.52 5.89
C GLY A 91 -2.01 -21.18 6.62
N THR A 92 -0.85 -20.56 6.74
CA THR A 92 -0.71 -19.22 7.28
C THR A 92 -0.92 -18.18 6.17
N GLU A 93 -1.66 -17.12 6.41
CA GLU A 93 -1.88 -16.03 5.44
C GLU A 93 -0.57 -15.35 5.01
N SER A 94 0.43 -15.35 5.88
CA SER A 94 1.72 -14.70 5.65
C SER A 94 2.71 -15.53 4.83
N ASP A 95 2.40 -16.80 4.51
CA ASP A 95 3.31 -17.71 3.82
C ASP A 95 2.57 -18.55 2.77
N VAL A 96 2.16 -17.89 1.71
CA VAL A 96 1.46 -18.50 0.57
C VAL A 96 2.38 -19.50 -0.13
N LEU A 97 3.66 -19.15 -0.30
CA LEU A 97 4.66 -20.01 -0.95
C LEU A 97 4.79 -21.36 -0.25
N ALA A 98 5.01 -21.38 1.07
CA ALA A 98 5.12 -22.64 1.82
C ALA A 98 3.81 -23.43 1.84
N SER A 99 2.66 -22.77 1.76
CA SER A 99 1.35 -23.43 1.68
C SER A 99 1.19 -24.13 0.33
N HIS A 100 1.58 -23.50 -0.78
CA HIS A 100 1.55 -24.09 -2.12
C HIS A 100 2.56 -25.24 -2.26
N ALA A 101 3.77 -25.08 -1.71
CA ALA A 101 4.78 -26.14 -1.75
C ALA A 101 4.31 -27.41 -1.04
N ARG A 102 3.76 -27.28 0.19
CA ARG A 102 3.19 -28.42 0.93
C ARG A 102 2.01 -29.07 0.21
N PHE A 103 1.19 -28.27 -0.44
CA PHE A 103 0.06 -28.77 -1.22
C PHE A 103 0.55 -29.54 -2.45
N ALA A 104 1.47 -28.96 -3.22
CA ALA A 104 2.03 -29.60 -4.40
C ALA A 104 2.76 -30.92 -4.06
N GLU A 105 3.48 -30.97 -2.94
CA GLU A 105 4.12 -32.18 -2.44
C GLU A 105 3.09 -33.25 -2.04
N LYS A 106 2.05 -32.85 -1.26
CA LYS A 106 1.01 -33.78 -0.77
C LYS A 106 0.24 -34.44 -1.90
N LEU A 107 0.02 -33.73 -3.01
CA LEU A 107 -0.72 -34.23 -4.16
C LEU A 107 0.16 -34.71 -5.30
N ASP A 108 1.48 -34.70 -5.14
CA ASP A 108 2.44 -35.06 -6.19
C ASP A 108 2.15 -34.34 -7.51
N ALA A 109 1.92 -33.02 -7.40
CA ALA A 109 1.51 -32.19 -8.51
C ALA A 109 2.70 -31.77 -9.38
N ASP A 110 2.59 -31.91 -10.70
CA ASP A 110 3.55 -31.41 -11.69
C ASP A 110 3.21 -29.99 -12.12
N ILE A 111 1.90 -29.68 -12.21
CA ILE A 111 1.37 -28.36 -12.56
C ILE A 111 0.32 -27.97 -11.54
N ILE A 112 0.38 -26.73 -11.11
CA ILE A 112 -0.55 -26.11 -10.19
C ILE A 112 -1.34 -25.03 -10.93
N VAL A 113 -2.67 -25.13 -10.90
CA VAL A 113 -3.60 -24.10 -11.33
C VAL A 113 -4.08 -23.35 -10.09
N GLN A 114 -3.66 -22.14 -9.91
CA GLN A 114 -4.15 -21.26 -8.84
C GLN A 114 -5.40 -20.53 -9.32
N ALA A 115 -6.51 -20.66 -8.58
CA ALA A 115 -7.75 -19.95 -8.88
C ALA A 115 -8.20 -19.11 -7.69
N SER A 116 -8.77 -17.94 -7.97
CA SER A 116 -9.38 -17.08 -6.96
C SER A 116 -10.82 -17.50 -6.68
N SER A 117 -11.20 -17.58 -5.41
CA SER A 117 -12.56 -17.98 -4.98
C SER A 117 -13.66 -16.97 -5.32
N ASP A 118 -13.32 -15.82 -5.88
CA ASP A 118 -14.22 -14.74 -6.22
C ASP A 118 -14.46 -14.56 -7.73
N ALA A 119 -13.99 -15.50 -8.56
CA ALA A 119 -14.16 -15.51 -10.00
C ALA A 119 -15.26 -16.51 -10.47
N PRO A 120 -16.57 -16.21 -10.30
CA PRO A 120 -17.64 -17.17 -10.51
C PRO A 120 -17.83 -17.60 -11.97
N PHE A 121 -17.20 -16.93 -12.92
CA PHE A 121 -17.25 -17.24 -14.36
C PHE A 121 -15.95 -17.82 -14.90
N VAL A 122 -15.11 -18.40 -14.02
CA VAL A 122 -13.90 -19.10 -14.50
C VAL A 122 -14.26 -20.08 -15.62
N ASP A 123 -13.52 -20.04 -16.72
CA ASP A 123 -13.80 -20.84 -17.92
C ASP A 123 -12.90 -22.08 -17.95
N ALA A 124 -13.52 -23.27 -17.91
CA ALA A 124 -12.82 -24.53 -17.90
C ALA A 124 -11.98 -24.78 -19.17
N GLY A 125 -12.51 -24.37 -20.35
CA GLY A 125 -11.79 -24.53 -21.61
C GLY A 125 -10.53 -23.66 -21.67
N LEU A 126 -10.61 -22.44 -21.12
CA LEU A 126 -9.44 -21.59 -21.01
C LEU A 126 -8.40 -22.16 -20.05
N VAL A 127 -8.82 -22.67 -18.89
CA VAL A 127 -7.89 -23.34 -17.95
C VAL A 127 -7.18 -24.50 -18.62
N ASP A 128 -7.91 -25.36 -19.31
CA ASP A 128 -7.34 -26.48 -20.08
C ASP A 128 -6.36 -25.95 -21.15
N HIS A 129 -6.70 -24.89 -21.86
CA HIS A 129 -5.84 -24.30 -22.89
C HIS A 129 -4.55 -23.73 -22.30
N MET A 130 -4.61 -23.04 -21.14
CA MET A 130 -3.43 -22.55 -20.45
C MET A 130 -2.51 -23.69 -20.00
N VAL A 131 -3.09 -24.74 -19.41
CA VAL A 131 -2.36 -25.92 -18.97
C VAL A 131 -1.72 -26.65 -20.15
N ALA A 132 -2.46 -26.87 -21.23
CA ALA A 132 -1.93 -27.50 -22.47
C ALA A 132 -0.74 -26.70 -23.01
N THR A 133 -0.87 -25.36 -23.10
CA THR A 133 0.21 -24.48 -23.55
C THR A 133 1.45 -24.61 -22.66
N LEU A 134 1.26 -24.71 -21.34
CA LEU A 134 2.36 -24.86 -20.38
C LEU A 134 3.11 -26.17 -20.62
N ILE A 135 2.37 -27.27 -20.84
CA ILE A 135 2.92 -28.60 -21.12
C ILE A 135 3.64 -28.62 -22.47
N GLU A 136 2.96 -28.20 -23.53
CA GLU A 136 3.48 -28.24 -24.91
C GLU A 136 4.77 -27.44 -25.08
N GLN A 137 4.85 -26.28 -24.43
CA GLN A 137 6.00 -25.41 -24.55
C GLN A 137 7.04 -25.63 -23.44
N ASP A 138 6.89 -26.66 -22.59
CA ASP A 138 7.75 -26.92 -21.42
C ASP A 138 7.96 -25.65 -20.58
N GLY A 139 6.89 -24.89 -20.34
CA GLY A 139 6.92 -23.62 -19.62
C GLY A 139 6.96 -23.81 -18.09
N ASP A 140 7.36 -22.78 -17.40
CA ASP A 140 7.31 -22.72 -15.93
C ASP A 140 6.11 -21.91 -15.43
N TYR A 141 5.68 -20.92 -16.21
CA TYR A 141 4.53 -20.06 -15.90
C TYR A 141 3.85 -19.62 -17.18
N VAL A 142 2.52 -19.69 -17.22
CA VAL A 142 1.74 -19.30 -18.40
C VAL A 142 1.02 -17.98 -18.20
N LEU A 143 1.13 -17.09 -19.19
CA LEU A 143 0.38 -15.86 -19.30
C LEU A 143 -0.46 -15.90 -20.59
N LEU A 144 -1.60 -15.22 -20.62
CA LEU A 144 -2.32 -14.98 -21.86
C LEU A 144 -1.59 -13.92 -22.70
N ALA A 145 -1.58 -14.09 -24.01
CA ALA A 145 -0.84 -13.20 -24.92
C ALA A 145 -1.29 -11.75 -24.85
N ASP A 146 -2.60 -11.51 -24.63
CA ASP A 146 -3.24 -10.19 -24.56
C ASP A 146 -3.70 -9.83 -23.15
N GLN A 147 -2.91 -10.17 -22.13
CA GLN A 147 -3.26 -9.92 -20.71
C GLN A 147 -3.46 -8.44 -20.34
N ASP A 148 -3.21 -7.51 -21.26
CA ASP A 148 -3.59 -6.10 -21.11
C ASP A 148 -5.11 -5.86 -21.26
N GLN A 149 -5.89 -6.89 -21.64
CA GLN A 149 -7.35 -6.83 -21.80
C GLN A 149 -8.04 -7.86 -20.90
N ASN A 150 -8.49 -7.41 -19.80
CA ASN A 150 -9.31 -7.92 -18.72
C ASN A 150 -10.37 -8.99 -19.10
N GLY A 151 -10.10 -10.26 -18.96
CA GLY A 151 -11.13 -11.28 -19.08
C GLY A 151 -10.95 -12.47 -18.14
N HIS A 152 -9.75 -12.67 -17.59
CA HIS A 152 -9.39 -13.88 -16.84
C HIS A 152 -8.66 -13.60 -15.55
N GLU A 153 -9.00 -12.50 -14.88
CA GLU A 153 -8.56 -12.26 -13.53
C GLU A 153 -8.99 -13.42 -12.63
N GLY A 154 -8.03 -14.02 -11.97
CA GLY A 154 -8.29 -15.04 -10.95
C GLY A 154 -7.87 -16.46 -11.28
N VAL A 155 -7.26 -16.74 -12.46
CA VAL A 155 -6.68 -18.05 -12.77
C VAL A 155 -5.27 -17.91 -13.32
N GLU A 156 -4.35 -18.66 -12.77
CA GLU A 156 -2.94 -18.71 -13.18
C GLU A 156 -2.44 -20.16 -13.13
N ALA A 157 -1.53 -20.55 -14.01
CA ALA A 157 -0.95 -21.88 -13.96
C ALA A 157 0.58 -21.84 -14.04
N PHE A 158 1.24 -22.70 -13.24
CA PHE A 158 2.69 -22.79 -13.14
C PHE A 158 3.15 -24.20 -12.81
N SER A 159 4.40 -24.52 -13.19
CA SER A 159 5.00 -25.83 -12.96
C SER A 159 5.46 -25.99 -11.51
N ARG A 160 5.51 -27.24 -11.04
CA ARG A 160 6.16 -27.62 -9.78
C ARG A 160 7.63 -27.18 -9.77
N ARG A 161 8.32 -27.30 -10.89
CA ARG A 161 9.70 -26.87 -11.07
C ARG A 161 9.89 -25.39 -10.73
N ALA A 162 8.95 -24.51 -11.15
CA ALA A 162 8.96 -23.09 -10.80
C ALA A 162 8.81 -22.87 -9.30
N LEU A 163 7.90 -23.59 -8.67
CA LEU A 163 7.63 -23.52 -7.24
C LEU A 163 8.84 -23.97 -6.42
N ASP A 164 9.43 -25.12 -6.76
CA ASP A 164 10.60 -25.67 -6.08
C ASP A 164 11.83 -24.76 -6.21
N ARG A 165 12.03 -24.17 -7.39
CA ARG A 165 13.08 -23.18 -7.60
C ARG A 165 12.88 -21.93 -6.74
N LEU A 166 11.65 -21.43 -6.64
CA LEU A 166 11.34 -20.29 -5.79
C LEU A 166 11.57 -20.61 -4.30
N MET A 167 11.24 -21.83 -3.87
CA MET A 167 11.52 -22.31 -2.51
C MET A 167 13.02 -22.41 -2.21
N MET A 168 13.86 -22.76 -3.19
CA MET A 168 15.31 -22.83 -3.00
C MET A 168 15.97 -21.45 -3.02
N ASP A 169 15.63 -20.62 -3.98
CA ASP A 169 16.39 -19.40 -4.31
C ASP A 169 15.84 -18.15 -3.61
N ALA A 170 14.55 -18.10 -3.31
CA ALA A 170 13.88 -16.93 -2.79
C ALA A 170 13.02 -17.17 -1.52
N ALA A 171 13.19 -18.28 -0.82
CA ALA A 171 12.41 -18.61 0.38
C ALA A 171 12.55 -17.58 1.51
N HIS A 172 13.60 -16.78 1.53
CA HIS A 172 13.84 -15.72 2.50
C HIS A 172 13.26 -14.35 2.06
N ASP A 173 12.81 -14.23 0.80
CA ASP A 173 12.20 -13.01 0.28
C ASP A 173 10.73 -12.93 0.72
N PRO A 174 10.34 -11.88 1.48
CA PRO A 174 8.95 -11.69 1.89
C PRO A 174 7.98 -11.54 0.71
N ALA A 175 8.42 -11.00 -0.43
CA ALA A 175 7.60 -10.85 -1.62
C ALA A 175 7.32 -12.22 -2.28
N ALA A 176 8.33 -13.09 -2.38
CA ALA A 176 8.16 -14.45 -2.87
C ALA A 176 7.19 -15.27 -1.99
N ARG A 177 7.27 -15.10 -0.66
CA ARG A 177 6.39 -15.77 0.29
C ARG A 177 4.94 -15.34 0.22
N ALA A 178 4.70 -14.05 -0.02
CA ALA A 178 3.35 -13.47 -0.04
C ALA A 178 2.67 -13.56 -1.41
N LEU A 179 3.44 -13.56 -2.52
CA LEU A 179 2.91 -13.31 -3.87
C LEU A 179 3.58 -14.22 -4.92
N LEU A 180 3.36 -15.50 -4.82
CA LEU A 180 4.01 -16.52 -5.63
C LEU A 180 3.98 -16.21 -7.15
N THR A 181 2.82 -16.07 -7.74
CA THR A 181 2.68 -15.82 -9.19
C THR A 181 3.05 -14.40 -9.57
N GLY A 182 2.83 -13.44 -8.66
CA GLY A 182 3.34 -12.09 -8.78
C GLY A 182 4.85 -12.03 -8.84
N TYR A 183 5.51 -12.82 -8.03
CA TYR A 183 6.97 -12.91 -8.03
C TYR A 183 7.52 -13.40 -9.38
N PHE A 184 6.87 -14.39 -10.01
CA PHE A 184 7.26 -14.86 -11.35
C PHE A 184 7.17 -13.77 -12.42
N ARG A 185 6.19 -12.87 -12.32
CA ARG A 185 6.06 -11.74 -13.26
C ARG A 185 7.13 -10.68 -13.05
N LEU A 186 7.52 -10.44 -11.78
CA LEU A 186 8.53 -9.47 -11.41
C LEU A 186 9.95 -9.96 -11.69
N HIS A 187 10.14 -11.26 -11.64
CA HIS A 187 11.43 -11.94 -11.77
C HIS A 187 11.39 -12.99 -12.90
N PRO A 188 11.18 -12.56 -14.17
CA PRO A 188 11.09 -13.47 -15.30
C PRO A 188 12.36 -14.29 -15.52
N GLU A 189 13.47 -13.91 -14.91
CA GLU A 189 14.73 -14.68 -14.90
C GLU A 189 14.63 -15.98 -14.10
N PHE A 190 13.67 -16.11 -13.18
CA PHE A 190 13.45 -17.32 -12.39
C PHE A 190 12.68 -18.39 -13.15
N VAL A 191 11.88 -18.02 -14.14
CA VAL A 191 10.90 -18.91 -14.75
C VAL A 191 10.86 -18.74 -16.27
N ARG A 192 10.63 -19.83 -16.98
CA ARG A 192 10.33 -19.81 -18.40
C ARG A 192 8.86 -19.44 -18.59
N ILE A 193 8.60 -18.18 -18.89
CA ILE A 193 7.24 -17.70 -19.16
C ILE A 193 6.85 -18.09 -20.57
N VAL A 194 5.70 -18.77 -20.73
CA VAL A 194 5.06 -19.07 -22.01
C VAL A 194 3.77 -18.27 -22.15
N ARG A 195 3.34 -18.04 -23.40
CA ARG A 195 2.14 -17.24 -23.67
C ARG A 195 1.11 -18.07 -24.41
N ALA A 196 -0.03 -18.29 -23.74
CA ALA A 196 -1.20 -18.90 -24.37
C ALA A 196 -1.90 -17.86 -25.24
N GLN A 197 -2.31 -18.27 -26.45
CA GLN A 197 -3.13 -17.41 -27.32
C GLN A 197 -4.53 -17.22 -26.72
N PRO A 198 -5.21 -16.10 -27.02
CA PRO A 198 -6.59 -15.90 -26.59
C PRO A 198 -7.48 -17.06 -27.03
N TYR A 199 -8.33 -17.57 -26.12
CA TYR A 199 -9.19 -18.72 -26.35
C TYR A 199 -10.66 -18.31 -26.37
N GLY A 200 -11.36 -18.68 -27.43
CA GLY A 200 -12.80 -18.49 -27.54
C GLY A 200 -13.24 -17.01 -27.53
N MET A 201 -14.44 -16.75 -27.03
CA MET A 201 -14.97 -15.38 -26.88
C MET A 201 -14.29 -14.56 -25.79
N ALA A 202 -13.51 -15.19 -24.96
CA ALA A 202 -12.70 -14.55 -23.93
C ALA A 202 -11.72 -13.49 -24.48
N ALA A 203 -11.33 -13.63 -25.75
CA ALA A 203 -10.47 -12.67 -26.45
C ALA A 203 -11.06 -11.25 -26.55
N ASN A 204 -12.38 -11.08 -26.40
CA ASN A 204 -13.08 -9.81 -26.57
C ASN A 204 -13.68 -9.25 -25.26
N GLY A 205 -13.43 -9.89 -24.11
CA GLY A 205 -14.06 -9.56 -22.84
C GLY A 205 -13.56 -8.26 -22.22
N GLN A 206 -14.39 -7.23 -22.25
CA GLN A 206 -14.23 -6.04 -21.41
C GLN A 206 -15.19 -6.15 -20.23
N GLY A 207 -14.71 -6.55 -19.06
CA GLY A 207 -15.53 -6.57 -17.84
C GLY A 207 -14.77 -7.16 -16.66
N ARG A 208 -15.02 -6.62 -15.49
CA ARG A 208 -14.54 -7.19 -14.21
C ARG A 208 -15.43 -8.39 -13.88
N LEU A 209 -14.85 -9.59 -13.85
CA LEU A 209 -15.56 -10.84 -13.63
C LEU A 209 -15.36 -11.38 -12.19
N THR A 210 -14.70 -10.64 -11.32
CA THR A 210 -14.49 -10.96 -9.92
C THR A 210 -15.50 -10.27 -9.01
N VAL A 211 -15.93 -10.92 -7.94
CA VAL A 211 -16.84 -10.37 -6.93
C VAL A 211 -16.04 -9.82 -5.76
N ASP A 212 -15.97 -8.51 -5.67
CA ASP A 212 -15.23 -7.83 -4.60
C ASP A 212 -16.11 -6.97 -3.69
N THR A 213 -17.22 -6.48 -4.23
CA THR A 213 -18.14 -5.55 -3.55
C THR A 213 -19.56 -6.11 -3.53
N PRO A 214 -20.50 -5.55 -2.73
CA PRO A 214 -21.90 -5.88 -2.81
C PRO A 214 -22.50 -5.68 -4.21
N ASP A 215 -22.02 -4.68 -4.95
CA ASP A 215 -22.53 -4.38 -6.30
C ASP A 215 -22.04 -5.42 -7.32
N ASP A 216 -20.80 -5.93 -7.19
CA ASP A 216 -20.34 -7.05 -8.00
C ASP A 216 -21.20 -8.30 -7.76
N LEU A 217 -21.55 -8.57 -6.51
CA LEU A 217 -22.41 -9.69 -6.15
C LEU A 217 -23.79 -9.52 -6.78
N ALA A 218 -24.39 -8.34 -6.66
CA ALA A 218 -25.67 -8.02 -7.27
C ALA A 218 -25.64 -8.11 -8.80
N PHE A 219 -24.54 -7.71 -9.43
CA PHE A 219 -24.34 -7.87 -10.87
C PHE A 219 -24.34 -9.35 -11.28
N VAL A 220 -23.58 -10.19 -10.57
CA VAL A 220 -23.54 -11.64 -10.88
C VAL A 220 -24.91 -12.29 -10.65
N GLU A 221 -25.64 -11.92 -9.61
CA GLU A 221 -27.02 -12.36 -9.40
C GLU A 221 -27.96 -11.91 -10.55
N ALA A 222 -27.84 -10.65 -11.00
CA ALA A 222 -28.62 -10.13 -12.11
C ALA A 222 -28.32 -10.86 -13.43
N VAL A 223 -27.08 -11.23 -13.69
CA VAL A 223 -26.68 -12.05 -14.85
C VAL A 223 -27.36 -13.41 -14.81
N HIS A 224 -27.29 -14.11 -13.67
CA HIS A 224 -27.97 -15.40 -13.52
C HIS A 224 -29.49 -15.29 -13.70
N ALA A 225 -30.11 -14.24 -13.15
CA ALA A 225 -31.56 -13.99 -13.31
C ALA A 225 -31.95 -13.72 -14.78
N ARG A 226 -31.14 -12.93 -15.50
CA ARG A 226 -31.40 -12.60 -16.93
C ARG A 226 -31.25 -13.79 -17.86
N LEU A 227 -30.26 -14.64 -17.59
CA LEU A 227 -30.04 -15.86 -18.35
C LEU A 227 -31.05 -16.96 -17.98
N ALA A 228 -31.89 -16.74 -16.95
CA ALA A 228 -32.74 -17.76 -16.34
C ALA A 228 -31.96 -19.04 -15.99
N ALA A 229 -30.65 -18.87 -15.68
CA ALA A 229 -29.71 -19.96 -15.48
C ALA A 229 -29.66 -20.35 -14.01
N LYS A 230 -29.67 -21.66 -13.76
CA LYS A 230 -29.38 -22.19 -12.41
C LYS A 230 -27.90 -22.02 -12.08
N ALA A 231 -27.57 -22.24 -10.82
CA ALA A 231 -26.18 -22.25 -10.39
C ALA A 231 -25.34 -23.20 -11.27
N GLY A 232 -24.19 -22.71 -11.76
CA GLY A 232 -23.28 -23.46 -12.63
C GLY A 232 -23.64 -23.54 -14.12
N GLU A 233 -24.86 -23.17 -14.53
CA GLU A 233 -25.29 -23.25 -15.93
C GLU A 233 -24.79 -22.07 -16.79
N ALA A 234 -24.77 -20.84 -16.24
CA ALA A 234 -24.34 -19.65 -16.98
C ALA A 234 -22.82 -19.68 -17.26
N SER A 235 -22.41 -19.80 -18.51
CA SER A 235 -20.99 -19.78 -18.91
C SER A 235 -20.44 -18.36 -19.07
N LEU A 236 -19.11 -18.22 -19.18
CA LEU A 236 -18.48 -16.94 -19.56
C LEU A 236 -18.98 -16.47 -20.92
N ALA A 237 -19.15 -17.37 -21.87
CA ALA A 237 -19.68 -17.05 -23.22
C ALA A 237 -21.10 -16.50 -23.14
N ASP A 238 -21.97 -17.09 -22.29
CA ASP A 238 -23.35 -16.62 -22.13
C ASP A 238 -23.37 -15.21 -21.51
N LEU A 239 -22.49 -14.95 -20.52
CA LEU A 239 -22.31 -13.61 -19.94
C LEU A 239 -21.88 -12.60 -21.01
N LEU A 240 -20.85 -12.91 -21.80
CA LEU A 240 -20.34 -11.99 -22.81
C LEU A 240 -21.42 -11.70 -23.90
N LEU A 241 -22.15 -12.71 -24.35
CA LEU A 241 -23.27 -12.55 -25.26
C LEU A 241 -24.42 -11.71 -24.67
N LEU A 242 -24.71 -11.88 -23.38
CA LEU A 242 -25.70 -11.07 -22.68
C LEU A 242 -25.25 -9.60 -22.65
N LEU A 243 -23.98 -9.33 -22.31
CA LEU A 243 -23.44 -7.98 -22.27
C LEU A 243 -23.32 -7.29 -23.62
N GLU A 244 -23.23 -8.06 -24.70
CA GLU A 244 -23.34 -7.54 -26.08
C GLU A 244 -24.76 -7.17 -26.44
N ARG A 245 -25.75 -8.00 -26.03
CA ARG A 245 -27.17 -7.78 -26.30
C ARG A 245 -27.80 -6.71 -25.44
N GLU A 246 -27.37 -6.61 -24.18
CA GLU A 246 -27.89 -5.68 -23.19
C GLU A 246 -26.72 -4.82 -22.63
N PRO A 247 -26.22 -3.83 -23.42
CA PRO A 247 -25.10 -3.01 -23.00
C PRO A 247 -25.37 -2.21 -21.71
N GLU A 248 -26.64 -1.95 -21.40
CA GLU A 248 -27.07 -1.31 -20.15
C GLU A 248 -26.77 -2.18 -18.92
N MET A 249 -26.63 -3.49 -19.04
CA MET A 249 -26.17 -4.33 -17.93
C MET A 249 -24.71 -4.04 -17.54
N LYS A 250 -23.90 -3.51 -18.45
CA LYS A 250 -22.56 -2.98 -18.13
C LYS A 250 -22.66 -1.72 -17.28
N ALA A 251 -23.81 -1.05 -17.27
CA ALA A 251 -24.15 0.14 -16.49
C ALA A 251 -25.05 -0.16 -15.26
N LEU A 252 -25.56 -1.39 -15.06
CA LEU A 252 -25.91 -1.83 -13.70
C LEU A 252 -24.66 -1.58 -12.88
N PRO A 253 -24.80 -0.96 -11.66
CA PRO A 253 -23.63 -0.40 -11.04
C PRO A 253 -22.54 -1.48 -11.02
N ALA A 254 -21.77 -1.52 -12.12
CA ALA A 254 -20.42 -1.99 -12.02
C ALA A 254 -19.97 -1.22 -10.79
N PRO A 255 -19.44 -1.89 -9.72
CA PRO A 255 -18.84 -1.15 -8.67
C PRO A 255 -18.10 -0.09 -9.43
N GLU A 256 -18.43 1.15 -9.18
CA GLU A 256 -17.68 2.23 -9.76
C GLU A 256 -16.26 1.69 -9.77
N LYS A 257 -15.68 1.40 -10.96
CA LYS A 257 -14.22 1.40 -11.06
C LYS A 257 -13.88 2.46 -10.08
N PRO A 258 -12.98 2.31 -9.09
CA PRO A 258 -12.75 3.43 -8.23
C PRO A 258 -12.60 4.65 -9.14
N SER A 259 -13.69 4.98 -9.74
CA SER A 259 -14.00 6.17 -10.45
C SER A 259 -14.15 7.06 -9.27
N VAL A 260 -13.15 7.89 -9.07
CA VAL A 260 -13.26 9.11 -8.33
C VAL A 260 -14.75 9.47 -8.37
N THR A 261 -15.50 9.12 -7.30
CA THR A 261 -16.83 9.68 -7.07
C THR A 261 -16.52 11.14 -6.79
N ARG A 262 -16.46 11.89 -7.88
CA ARG A 262 -16.34 13.35 -7.83
C ARG A 262 -17.58 13.78 -7.07
N SER A 263 -17.35 14.24 -5.84
CA SER A 263 -18.40 14.88 -5.05
C SER A 263 -19.11 15.85 -5.99
N SER A 264 -20.42 15.67 -6.14
CA SER A 264 -21.28 16.45 -7.01
C SER A 264 -21.20 17.92 -6.58
N GLY A 265 -20.34 18.70 -7.21
CA GLY A 265 -20.15 20.11 -6.92
C GLY A 265 -18.92 20.76 -7.56
N GLU A 266 -17.87 19.98 -7.88
CA GLU A 266 -16.66 20.54 -8.50
C GLU A 266 -16.54 20.15 -9.97
N ARG A 267 -16.18 21.11 -10.82
CA ARG A 267 -15.88 20.90 -12.24
C ARG A 267 -14.87 19.76 -12.36
N ALA A 268 -15.20 18.76 -13.17
CA ALA A 268 -14.32 17.64 -13.50
C ALA A 268 -12.93 18.18 -13.87
N SER A 269 -11.92 18.00 -13.00
CA SER A 269 -10.55 18.32 -13.34
C SER A 269 -10.11 17.37 -14.45
N GLU A 270 -9.64 17.91 -15.58
CA GLU A 270 -9.08 17.12 -16.67
C GLU A 270 -7.71 16.51 -16.27
N ARG A 271 -7.12 16.98 -15.16
CA ARG A 271 -5.77 16.63 -14.69
C ARG A 271 -5.85 15.73 -13.45
N LEU A 272 -5.25 14.55 -13.51
CA LEU A 272 -5.28 13.56 -12.44
C LEU A 272 -3.90 13.32 -11.83
N ALA A 273 -3.81 13.34 -10.51
CA ALA A 273 -2.65 12.89 -9.75
C ALA A 273 -2.99 11.62 -8.95
N LEU A 274 -2.14 10.61 -9.05
CA LEU A 274 -2.19 9.40 -8.23
C LEU A 274 -1.05 9.47 -7.21
N ILE A 275 -1.39 9.42 -5.93
CA ILE A 275 -0.43 9.43 -4.83
C ILE A 275 -0.39 8.05 -4.18
N ARG A 276 0.78 7.42 -4.18
CA ARG A 276 1.03 6.18 -3.46
C ARG A 276 1.78 6.46 -2.17
N CYS A 277 1.24 6.05 -1.03
CA CYS A 277 1.93 6.17 0.26
C CYS A 277 1.70 4.96 1.18
N ASP A 278 2.56 4.85 2.19
CA ASP A 278 2.39 3.88 3.27
C ASP A 278 1.73 4.53 4.49
N GLY A 279 0.96 3.76 5.29
CA GLY A 279 0.33 4.32 6.49
C GLY A 279 -0.17 3.33 7.51
N GLY A 280 -0.15 3.71 8.78
CA GLY A 280 -0.62 2.90 9.90
C GLY A 280 0.33 1.76 10.29
N GLY A 281 -0.03 0.99 11.29
CA GLY A 281 0.72 -0.18 11.72
C GLY A 281 2.23 0.06 11.85
N LYS A 282 3.02 -0.74 11.14
CA LYS A 282 4.50 -0.66 11.12
C LYS A 282 5.07 0.60 10.45
N PHE A 283 4.27 1.31 9.66
CA PHE A 283 4.72 2.49 8.89
C PHE A 283 4.52 3.82 9.62
N GLY A 284 3.59 3.86 10.60
CA GLY A 284 3.15 5.10 11.23
C GLY A 284 2.31 5.98 10.30
N TYR A 285 2.07 7.23 10.70
CA TYR A 285 1.20 8.14 9.96
C TYR A 285 1.94 9.28 9.23
N GLY A 286 3.28 9.30 9.29
CA GLY A 286 4.10 10.37 8.72
C GLY A 286 3.93 10.55 7.22
N HIS A 287 3.99 9.46 6.45
CA HIS A 287 3.81 9.46 4.99
C HIS A 287 2.40 9.94 4.60
N VAL A 288 1.36 9.44 5.28
CA VAL A 288 -0.03 9.88 5.03
C VAL A 288 -0.19 11.38 5.26
N LYS A 289 0.29 11.90 6.39
CA LYS A 289 0.20 13.34 6.71
C LYS A 289 0.92 14.20 5.68
N ARG A 290 2.13 13.82 5.27
CA ARG A 290 2.88 14.52 4.22
C ARG A 290 2.12 14.50 2.89
N MET A 291 1.64 13.33 2.48
CA MET A 291 0.97 13.18 1.19
C MET A 291 -0.39 13.88 1.15
N VAL A 292 -1.12 13.97 2.26
CA VAL A 292 -2.33 14.79 2.35
C VAL A 292 -2.00 16.28 2.14
N ALA A 293 -0.86 16.77 2.64
CA ALA A 293 -0.45 18.15 2.40
C ALA A 293 -0.13 18.40 0.91
N VAL A 294 0.60 17.48 0.26
CA VAL A 294 0.89 17.53 -1.19
C VAL A 294 -0.41 17.44 -2.01
N ALA A 295 -1.32 16.54 -1.63
CA ALA A 295 -2.61 16.38 -2.30
C ALA A 295 -3.46 17.65 -2.25
N ARG A 296 -3.51 18.30 -1.08
CA ARG A 296 -4.19 19.61 -0.94
C ARG A 296 -3.57 20.68 -1.84
N ALA A 297 -2.24 20.77 -1.88
CA ALA A 297 -1.56 21.73 -2.74
C ALA A 297 -1.83 21.45 -4.24
N LEU A 298 -1.82 20.20 -4.66
CA LEU A 298 -2.16 19.79 -6.03
C LEU A 298 -3.61 20.12 -6.36
N ARG A 299 -4.57 19.83 -5.47
CA ARG A 299 -5.98 20.11 -5.68
C ARG A 299 -6.29 21.61 -5.63
N ASP A 300 -5.94 22.27 -4.53
CA ASP A 300 -6.42 23.62 -4.20
C ASP A 300 -5.67 24.72 -4.96
N GLN A 301 -4.39 24.48 -5.31
CA GLN A 301 -3.54 25.48 -5.97
C GLN A 301 -3.28 25.16 -7.45
N GLN A 302 -3.30 23.89 -7.85
CA GLN A 302 -2.95 23.48 -9.20
C GLN A 302 -4.12 22.84 -9.97
N GLY A 303 -5.27 22.63 -9.33
CA GLY A 303 -6.51 22.15 -9.94
C GLY A 303 -6.49 20.68 -10.35
N PHE A 304 -5.72 19.83 -9.70
CA PHE A 304 -5.73 18.38 -9.94
C PHE A 304 -6.89 17.69 -9.22
N GLY A 305 -7.49 16.70 -9.88
CA GLY A 305 -8.14 15.60 -9.15
C GLY A 305 -7.07 14.72 -8.54
N VAL A 306 -7.23 14.31 -7.27
CA VAL A 306 -6.22 13.50 -6.56
C VAL A 306 -6.86 12.24 -6.01
N ILE A 307 -6.24 11.10 -6.28
CA ILE A 307 -6.59 9.80 -5.69
C ILE A 307 -5.40 9.20 -4.96
N PHE A 308 -5.68 8.45 -3.90
CA PHE A 308 -4.65 7.78 -3.11
C PHE A 308 -4.66 6.27 -3.33
N ALA A 309 -3.46 5.71 -3.40
CA ALA A 309 -3.18 4.29 -3.30
C ALA A 309 -2.42 4.05 -1.99
N LEU A 310 -3.12 3.57 -0.95
CA LEU A 310 -2.59 3.43 0.40
C LEU A 310 -2.19 1.98 0.69
N ASN A 311 -0.92 1.78 1.03
CA ASN A 311 -0.41 0.52 1.55
C ASN A 311 -0.33 0.59 3.08
N GLY A 312 -1.02 -0.30 3.77
CA GLY A 312 -1.02 -0.34 5.23
C GLY A 312 -2.35 -0.68 5.85
N SER A 313 -2.64 -0.13 7.04
CA SER A 313 -3.86 -0.43 7.78
C SER A 313 -5.02 0.51 7.42
N GLU A 314 -6.26 0.01 7.52
CA GLU A 314 -7.47 0.77 7.14
C GLU A 314 -7.64 2.07 7.94
N ASP A 315 -7.22 2.09 9.20
CA ASP A 315 -7.27 3.30 10.03
C ASP A 315 -6.44 4.46 9.46
N ALA A 316 -5.38 4.17 8.71
CA ALA A 316 -4.57 5.18 8.02
C ALA A 316 -5.28 5.84 6.83
N SER A 317 -6.38 5.27 6.34
CA SER A 317 -7.22 5.89 5.31
C SER A 317 -8.05 7.06 5.86
N GLN A 318 -8.34 7.08 7.15
CA GLN A 318 -9.21 8.07 7.77
C GLN A 318 -8.74 9.52 7.60
N PRO A 319 -7.44 9.87 7.82
CA PRO A 319 -6.94 11.22 7.56
C PRO A 319 -7.08 11.64 6.09
N ILE A 320 -6.93 10.71 5.14
CA ILE A 320 -7.09 10.95 3.70
C ILE A 320 -8.56 11.25 3.38
N ARG A 321 -9.49 10.41 3.87
CA ARG A 321 -10.94 10.58 3.66
C ARG A 321 -11.47 11.86 4.32
N ARG A 322 -11.00 12.18 5.55
CA ARG A 322 -11.36 13.45 6.23
C ARG A 322 -10.86 14.68 5.48
N ALA A 323 -9.77 14.56 4.72
CA ALA A 323 -9.26 15.63 3.86
C ALA A 323 -10.03 15.76 2.54
N GLY A 324 -11.03 14.90 2.28
CA GLY A 324 -11.87 14.91 1.09
C GLY A 324 -11.23 14.26 -0.12
N PHE A 325 -10.33 13.28 0.08
CA PHE A 325 -9.70 12.53 -1.00
C PHE A 325 -10.17 11.08 -1.03
N ASP A 326 -10.29 10.55 -2.24
CA ASP A 326 -10.54 9.14 -2.46
C ASP A 326 -9.29 8.32 -2.17
N VAL A 327 -9.47 7.15 -1.57
CA VAL A 327 -8.37 6.26 -1.22
C VAL A 327 -8.72 4.81 -1.54
N THR A 328 -7.83 4.17 -2.28
CA THR A 328 -7.85 2.74 -2.54
C THR A 328 -6.80 2.06 -1.67
N MET A 329 -7.22 1.09 -0.85
CA MET A 329 -6.29 0.26 -0.09
C MET A 329 -5.56 -0.71 -1.02
N LEU A 330 -4.24 -0.77 -0.90
CA LEU A 330 -3.43 -1.71 -1.67
C LEU A 330 -3.38 -3.05 -0.92
N GLU A 331 -4.25 -3.96 -1.29
CA GLU A 331 -4.27 -5.32 -0.73
C GLU A 331 -3.16 -6.20 -1.34
N HIS A 332 -2.71 -5.83 -2.58
CA HIS A 332 -1.64 -6.51 -3.31
C HIS A 332 -0.79 -5.50 -4.09
N PRO A 333 0.51 -5.77 -4.33
CA PRO A 333 1.39 -4.90 -5.13
C PRO A 333 0.82 -4.55 -6.51
N PHE A 334 0.12 -5.50 -7.17
CA PHE A 334 -0.51 -5.28 -8.48
C PHE A 334 -1.70 -4.31 -8.45
N HIS A 335 -2.34 -4.09 -7.30
CA HIS A 335 -3.39 -3.07 -7.20
C HIS A 335 -2.87 -1.69 -7.59
N PHE A 336 -1.62 -1.38 -7.21
CA PHE A 336 -1.02 -0.11 -7.58
C PHE A 336 -0.76 -0.01 -9.10
N GLU A 337 -0.19 -1.05 -9.69
CA GLU A 337 0.06 -1.10 -11.13
C GLU A 337 -1.25 -0.96 -11.92
N ASN A 338 -2.27 -1.73 -11.54
CA ASN A 338 -3.60 -1.66 -12.16
C ASN A 338 -4.23 -0.28 -12.01
N LEU A 339 -4.08 0.38 -10.85
CA LEU A 339 -4.54 1.75 -10.66
C LEU A 339 -3.84 2.74 -11.59
N VAL A 340 -2.52 2.62 -11.77
CA VAL A 340 -1.76 3.48 -12.70
C VAL A 340 -2.21 3.25 -14.14
N ARG A 341 -2.30 1.99 -14.58
CA ARG A 341 -2.72 1.63 -15.95
C ARG A 341 -4.15 2.08 -16.27
N ALA A 342 -5.08 1.86 -15.32
CA ALA A 342 -6.50 2.20 -15.50
C ALA A 342 -6.75 3.71 -15.51
N ASN A 343 -6.06 4.46 -14.64
CA ASN A 343 -6.31 5.88 -14.46
C ASN A 343 -5.41 6.77 -15.32
N ARG A 344 -4.28 6.26 -15.81
CA ARG A 344 -3.26 7.00 -16.59
C ARG A 344 -3.01 8.40 -16.01
N PRO A 345 -2.54 8.50 -14.77
CA PRO A 345 -2.41 9.77 -14.10
C PRO A 345 -1.39 10.67 -14.79
N GLU A 346 -1.64 11.97 -14.82
CA GLU A 346 -0.64 12.93 -15.30
C GLU A 346 0.52 13.06 -14.32
N LEU A 347 0.24 12.94 -13.02
CA LEU A 347 1.23 12.92 -11.96
C LEU A 347 1.16 11.60 -11.19
N LEU A 348 2.30 10.97 -10.99
CA LEU A 348 2.46 9.82 -10.13
C LEU A 348 3.46 10.18 -9.01
N VAL A 349 2.98 10.29 -7.77
CA VAL A 349 3.79 10.70 -6.62
C VAL A 349 3.89 9.53 -5.64
N LEU A 350 5.11 9.22 -5.20
CA LEU A 350 5.39 8.10 -4.29
C LEU A 350 6.07 8.62 -3.00
N ASP A 351 5.58 8.15 -1.85
CA ASP A 351 6.18 8.39 -0.54
C ASP A 351 5.95 7.17 0.36
N GLY A 352 6.94 6.30 0.50
CA GLY A 352 6.79 5.11 1.34
C GLY A 352 8.04 4.26 1.42
N ARG A 353 8.06 3.40 2.43
CA ARG A 353 9.13 2.42 2.66
C ARG A 353 9.02 1.22 1.73
N GLU A 354 7.81 0.86 1.34
CA GLU A 354 7.54 -0.19 0.36
C GLU A 354 7.07 0.45 -0.95
N GLY A 355 7.02 -0.30 -2.05
CA GLY A 355 6.55 0.19 -3.34
C GLY A 355 7.26 -0.46 -4.51
N PRO A 356 7.04 0.04 -5.72
CA PRO A 356 7.61 -0.55 -6.92
C PRO A 356 9.14 -0.53 -6.88
N SER A 357 9.76 -1.51 -7.49
CA SER A 357 11.19 -1.52 -7.80
C SER A 357 11.51 -0.44 -8.85
N ARG A 358 12.81 -0.25 -9.12
CA ARG A 358 13.27 0.66 -10.18
C ARG A 358 12.72 0.26 -11.56
N ALA A 359 12.74 -1.03 -11.87
CA ALA A 359 12.28 -1.54 -13.15
C ALA A 359 10.75 -1.39 -13.31
N GLU A 360 10.00 -1.70 -12.26
CA GLU A 360 8.54 -1.51 -12.25
C GLU A 360 8.15 -0.05 -12.39
N LEU A 361 8.81 0.87 -11.67
CA LEU A 361 8.52 2.29 -11.82
C LEU A 361 8.83 2.76 -13.26
N GLN A 362 9.89 2.24 -13.88
CA GLN A 362 10.23 2.57 -15.26
C GLN A 362 9.16 2.08 -16.24
N GLU A 363 8.54 0.93 -15.98
CA GLU A 363 7.40 0.43 -16.76
C GLU A 363 6.13 1.28 -16.52
N LEU A 364 5.83 1.58 -15.26
CA LEU A 364 4.67 2.41 -14.88
C LEU A 364 4.70 3.82 -15.51
N LYS A 365 5.88 4.39 -15.73
CA LYS A 365 6.04 5.68 -16.43
C LYS A 365 5.45 5.70 -17.83
N ARG A 366 5.31 4.56 -18.50
CA ARG A 366 4.64 4.49 -19.82
C ARG A 366 3.14 4.80 -19.73
N HIS A 367 2.58 4.70 -18.53
CA HIS A 367 1.16 4.91 -18.25
C HIS A 367 0.90 6.15 -17.38
N ALA A 368 1.94 6.88 -17.02
CA ALA A 368 1.87 8.12 -16.24
C ALA A 368 2.59 9.25 -16.99
N GLY A 369 2.25 10.50 -16.68
CA GLY A 369 2.93 11.67 -17.23
C GLY A 369 4.27 11.91 -16.52
N VAL A 370 4.27 12.69 -15.45
CA VAL A 370 5.46 12.98 -14.62
C VAL A 370 5.44 12.14 -13.36
N THR A 371 6.60 11.59 -12.98
CA THR A 371 6.76 10.78 -11.77
C THR A 371 7.65 11.48 -10.76
N ALA A 372 7.26 11.46 -9.49
CA ALA A 372 8.01 12.05 -8.39
C ALA A 372 8.11 11.12 -7.19
N VAL A 373 9.25 11.13 -6.51
CA VAL A 373 9.43 10.48 -5.21
C VAL A 373 9.73 11.52 -4.14
N ILE A 374 9.24 11.30 -2.91
CA ILE A 374 9.46 12.19 -1.78
C ILE A 374 10.11 11.40 -0.66
N ASP A 375 11.29 11.85 -0.22
CA ASP A 375 12.05 11.28 0.89
C ASP A 375 12.30 9.76 0.74
N ASP A 376 12.61 9.33 -0.49
CA ASP A 376 12.75 7.92 -0.86
C ASP A 376 14.22 7.53 -1.09
N GLY A 377 14.76 6.68 -0.23
CA GLY A 377 16.12 6.14 -0.32
C GLY A 377 16.30 4.94 -1.26
N HIS A 378 15.21 4.37 -1.81
CA HIS A 378 15.26 3.16 -2.63
C HIS A 378 15.70 3.43 -4.07
N GLU A 379 16.13 2.40 -4.77
CA GLU A 379 16.59 2.45 -6.17
C GLU A 379 15.54 3.02 -7.15
N ARG A 380 14.23 2.92 -6.85
CA ARG A 380 13.16 3.48 -7.68
C ARG A 380 13.29 5.00 -7.89
N ARG A 381 13.97 5.72 -6.97
CA ARG A 381 14.29 7.14 -7.13
C ARG A 381 15.04 7.44 -8.44
N LEU A 382 15.89 6.49 -8.90
CA LEU A 382 16.67 6.62 -10.12
C LEU A 382 15.84 6.49 -11.41
N ALA A 383 14.59 6.00 -11.30
CA ALA A 383 13.65 5.90 -12.40
C ALA A 383 12.63 7.05 -12.41
N SER A 384 12.48 7.82 -11.32
CA SER A 384 11.57 8.96 -11.26
C SER A 384 12.07 10.16 -12.07
N ASP A 385 11.18 11.09 -12.42
CA ASP A 385 11.56 12.34 -13.08
C ASP A 385 12.03 13.37 -12.06
N TYR A 386 11.41 13.38 -10.88
CA TYR A 386 11.72 14.27 -9.78
C TYR A 386 11.92 13.51 -8.47
N ALA A 387 12.80 14.04 -7.61
CA ALA A 387 13.03 13.53 -6.28
C ALA A 387 13.26 14.67 -5.29
N TYR A 388 12.51 14.70 -4.19
CA TYR A 388 12.49 15.80 -3.22
C TYR A 388 12.94 15.33 -1.84
N TYR A 389 13.88 16.05 -1.24
CA TYR A 389 14.48 15.66 0.04
C TYR A 389 14.78 16.84 0.95
N PRO A 390 14.71 16.65 2.27
CA PRO A 390 15.41 17.53 3.23
C PRO A 390 16.92 17.30 3.12
N PRO A 391 17.77 18.29 3.49
CA PRO A 391 19.22 18.22 3.36
C PRO A 391 19.87 17.45 4.52
N VAL A 392 19.46 16.20 4.75
CA VAL A 392 20.00 15.34 5.82
C VAL A 392 21.12 14.43 5.29
N PRO A 393 22.08 14.02 6.14
CA PRO A 393 23.29 13.30 5.69
C PRO A 393 22.99 12.02 4.90
N GLY A 394 21.98 11.24 5.30
CA GLY A 394 21.59 10.03 4.58
C GLY A 394 21.18 10.30 3.13
N VAL A 395 20.51 11.42 2.88
CA VAL A 395 20.11 11.85 1.53
C VAL A 395 21.30 12.33 0.72
N LEU A 396 22.20 13.11 1.34
CA LEU A 396 23.41 13.63 0.68
C LEU A 396 24.39 12.51 0.26
N ALA A 397 24.30 11.35 0.90
CA ALA A 397 25.09 10.16 0.60
C ALA A 397 24.49 9.28 -0.52
N LEU A 398 23.28 9.59 -1.03
CA LEU A 398 22.63 8.80 -2.08
C LEU A 398 23.41 8.90 -3.40
N ASP A 399 23.66 7.74 -4.02
CA ASP A 399 24.23 7.67 -5.36
C ASP A 399 23.17 7.95 -6.44
N TRP A 400 23.44 8.91 -7.31
CA TRP A 400 22.60 9.33 -8.43
C TRP A 400 23.22 9.01 -9.79
N SER A 401 24.29 8.21 -9.82
CA SER A 401 25.00 7.86 -11.04
C SER A 401 24.07 7.21 -12.05
N GLY A 402 24.09 7.73 -13.28
CA GLY A 402 23.26 7.22 -14.39
C GLY A 402 21.78 7.56 -14.32
N ALA A 403 21.32 8.34 -13.33
CA ALA A 403 19.94 8.81 -13.26
C ALA A 403 19.74 10.09 -14.09
N LYS A 404 18.53 10.22 -14.65
CA LYS A 404 18.08 11.49 -15.29
C LYS A 404 17.14 12.27 -14.37
N THR A 405 16.98 11.81 -13.14
CA THR A 405 16.10 12.39 -12.13
C THR A 405 16.53 13.80 -11.75
N GLN A 406 15.62 14.73 -11.74
CA GLN A 406 15.85 16.07 -11.20
C GLN A 406 15.75 16.03 -9.67
N VAL A 407 16.87 16.18 -9.00
CA VAL A 407 16.96 16.10 -7.53
C VAL A 407 16.84 17.48 -6.92
N ARG A 408 15.95 17.62 -5.95
CA ARG A 408 15.75 18.82 -5.14
C ARG A 408 16.07 18.49 -3.69
N THR A 409 17.10 19.11 -3.17
CA THR A 409 17.54 18.91 -1.79
C THR A 409 17.63 20.27 -1.08
N GLY A 410 16.90 20.43 0.02
CA GLY A 410 16.86 21.67 0.78
C GLY A 410 15.78 21.63 1.85
N TRP A 411 15.93 22.50 2.87
CA TRP A 411 14.91 22.64 3.91
C TRP A 411 13.57 23.12 3.35
N GLU A 412 13.60 23.91 2.29
CA GLU A 412 12.45 24.45 1.56
C GLU A 412 11.59 23.38 0.88
N TRP A 413 12.15 22.17 0.67
CA TRP A 413 11.45 21.03 0.08
C TRP A 413 10.86 20.07 1.11
N ALA A 414 11.11 20.32 2.40
CA ALA A 414 10.55 19.50 3.46
C ALA A 414 9.01 19.64 3.50
N VAL A 415 8.32 18.51 3.40
CA VAL A 415 6.85 18.47 3.46
C VAL A 415 6.40 18.27 4.89
N LEU A 416 5.59 19.20 5.41
CA LEU A 416 4.99 19.15 6.73
C LEU A 416 3.56 18.63 6.66
N GLY A 417 3.14 17.87 7.69
CA GLY A 417 1.76 17.40 7.83
C GLY A 417 0.78 18.47 8.29
N LEU A 418 1.29 19.61 8.73
CA LEU A 418 0.52 20.77 9.20
C LEU A 418 0.98 22.06 8.52
N ASN A 419 0.13 23.09 8.59
CA ASN A 419 0.52 24.46 8.19
C ASN A 419 0.99 25.24 9.42
N PRO A 420 2.31 25.56 9.56
CA PRO A 420 2.84 26.24 10.74
C PRO A 420 2.22 27.63 10.97
N SER A 421 1.77 28.32 9.91
CA SER A 421 1.18 29.65 10.02
C SER A 421 -0.18 29.65 10.74
N LEU A 422 -0.83 28.48 10.82
CA LEU A 422 -2.10 28.32 11.55
C LEU A 422 -1.90 27.99 13.04
N VAL A 423 -0.65 27.73 13.45
CA VAL A 423 -0.32 27.44 14.86
C VAL A 423 -0.12 28.76 15.62
N HIS A 424 -1.19 29.28 16.15
CA HIS A 424 -1.15 30.54 16.92
C HIS A 424 -0.56 30.29 18.31
N LYS A 425 0.65 30.78 18.54
CA LYS A 425 1.30 30.71 19.85
C LYS A 425 0.50 31.43 20.90
N ARG A 426 0.25 30.73 22.01
CA ARG A 426 -0.31 31.32 23.20
C ARG A 426 0.67 32.35 23.77
N ALA A 427 0.14 33.45 24.35
CA ALA A 427 0.96 34.38 25.13
C ALA A 427 1.74 33.61 26.23
N PRO A 428 3.02 33.95 26.48
CA PRO A 428 3.80 33.29 27.51
C PRO A 428 3.04 33.28 28.84
N GLY A 429 2.77 32.07 29.35
CA GLY A 429 2.16 31.88 30.65
C GLY A 429 3.19 32.06 31.75
N SER A 430 2.73 32.22 32.99
CA SER A 430 3.59 32.28 34.20
C SER A 430 4.35 30.96 34.41
N ARG A 431 3.95 29.87 33.80
CA ARG A 431 4.51 28.53 33.91
C ARG A 431 4.84 27.96 32.54
N PRO A 432 6.14 27.81 32.18
CA PRO A 432 6.52 27.25 30.88
C PRO A 432 6.05 25.80 30.71
N THR A 433 5.69 25.44 29.48
CA THR A 433 5.22 24.10 29.11
C THR A 433 6.28 23.35 28.33
N ILE A 434 6.63 22.16 28.83
CA ILE A 434 7.50 21.19 28.19
C ILE A 434 6.62 20.15 27.49
N LEU A 435 6.75 20.01 26.18
CA LEU A 435 6.06 18.98 25.40
C LEU A 435 6.97 17.77 25.22
N VAL A 436 6.45 16.57 25.47
CA VAL A 436 7.15 15.31 25.25
C VAL A 436 6.38 14.48 24.23
N ALA A 437 7.00 14.15 23.09
CA ALA A 437 6.37 13.42 21.98
C ALA A 437 7.33 12.38 21.40
N MET A 438 7.16 11.11 21.78
CA MET A 438 8.06 10.01 21.40
C MET A 438 7.56 9.21 20.18
N GLY A 439 6.69 9.81 19.37
CA GLY A 439 6.11 9.19 18.18
C GLY A 439 4.82 8.41 18.43
N GLY A 440 4.24 7.88 17.36
CA GLY A 440 2.90 7.26 17.41
C GLY A 440 2.84 5.90 18.12
N SER A 441 3.94 5.16 18.23
CA SER A 441 3.97 3.81 18.80
C SER A 441 4.91 3.64 20.00
N ASP A 442 5.84 4.58 20.20
CA ASP A 442 6.85 4.56 21.27
C ASP A 442 7.45 3.15 21.55
N PRO A 443 8.09 2.51 20.57
CA PRO A 443 8.50 1.11 20.68
C PRO A 443 9.55 0.86 21.76
N HIS A 444 10.23 1.90 22.22
CA HIS A 444 11.27 1.84 23.26
C HIS A 444 10.79 2.28 24.65
N GLY A 445 9.50 2.60 24.82
CA GLY A 445 8.93 3.07 26.09
C GLY A 445 9.54 4.37 26.62
N LEU A 446 10.00 5.23 25.71
CA LEU A 446 10.72 6.47 26.05
C LEU A 446 9.83 7.49 26.73
N THR A 447 8.53 7.52 26.43
CA THR A 447 7.57 8.44 27.04
C THR A 447 7.58 8.30 28.55
N LEU A 448 7.43 7.09 29.06
CA LEU A 448 7.45 6.83 30.50
C LEU A 448 8.84 7.02 31.10
N ARG A 449 9.91 6.62 30.41
CA ARG A 449 11.30 6.81 30.85
C ARG A 449 11.61 8.30 31.02
N ILE A 450 11.26 9.14 30.04
CA ILE A 450 11.46 10.58 30.11
C ILE A 450 10.63 11.18 31.25
N GLY A 451 9.36 10.73 31.39
CA GLY A 451 8.54 11.16 32.53
C GLY A 451 9.17 10.91 33.88
N LYS A 452 9.77 9.74 34.09
CA LYS A 452 10.52 9.40 35.31
C LYS A 452 11.77 10.28 35.47
N ALA A 453 12.54 10.48 34.38
CA ALA A 453 13.73 11.32 34.42
C ALA A 453 13.39 12.78 34.79
N LEU A 454 12.31 13.33 34.24
CA LEU A 454 11.88 14.70 34.51
C LEU A 454 11.22 14.87 35.89
N ALA A 455 10.93 13.81 36.63
CA ALA A 455 10.31 13.90 37.96
C ALA A 455 11.20 14.62 38.98
N VAL A 456 12.50 14.74 38.72
CA VAL A 456 13.46 15.50 39.59
C VAL A 456 13.34 17.02 39.42
N LEU A 457 12.72 17.51 38.32
CA LEU A 457 12.49 18.93 38.12
C LEU A 457 11.47 19.45 39.16
N ASP A 458 11.58 20.70 39.52
CA ASP A 458 10.56 21.34 40.36
C ASP A 458 9.22 21.49 39.67
N ASN A 459 8.19 21.97 40.39
CA ASN A 459 6.86 22.18 39.83
C ASN A 459 6.71 23.53 39.10
N ALA A 460 7.82 24.22 38.78
CA ALA A 460 7.80 25.47 38.03
C ALA A 460 7.37 25.28 36.56
N TYR A 461 7.42 24.07 36.05
CA TYR A 461 7.08 23.72 34.67
C TYR A 461 5.81 22.89 34.62
N ARG A 462 5.05 23.01 33.51
CA ARG A 462 4.01 22.06 33.11
C ARG A 462 4.64 21.07 32.13
N VAL A 463 4.37 19.80 32.26
CA VAL A 463 4.87 18.78 31.32
C VAL A 463 3.69 18.06 30.68
N ARG A 464 3.59 18.13 29.35
CA ARG A 464 2.54 17.49 28.55
C ARG A 464 3.13 16.38 27.74
N PHE A 465 2.59 15.19 27.89
CA PHE A 465 3.02 13.98 27.18
C PHE A 465 2.02 13.61 26.12
N VAL A 466 2.47 13.51 24.87
CA VAL A 466 1.69 12.93 23.78
C VAL A 466 1.88 11.42 23.81
N VAL A 467 0.81 10.69 24.12
CA VAL A 467 0.79 9.23 24.09
C VAL A 467 0.12 8.79 22.79
N GLY A 468 0.92 8.24 21.87
CA GLY A 468 0.43 7.82 20.57
C GLY A 468 -0.52 6.62 20.67
N THR A 469 -1.47 6.52 19.74
CA THR A 469 -2.49 5.43 19.68
C THR A 469 -1.89 4.04 19.50
N GLY A 470 -0.71 3.95 18.88
CA GLY A 470 0.03 2.70 18.70
C GLY A 470 0.94 2.33 19.87
N THR A 471 0.94 3.12 20.97
CA THR A 471 1.72 2.82 22.18
C THR A 471 1.13 1.61 22.90
N LYS A 472 1.96 0.61 23.18
CA LYS A 472 1.53 -0.56 23.95
C LYS A 472 1.06 -0.11 25.34
N ASP A 473 -0.15 -0.54 25.71
CA ASP A 473 -0.77 -0.16 26.99
C ASP A 473 -0.84 1.37 27.23
N ALA A 474 -1.19 2.17 26.20
CA ALA A 474 -1.24 3.63 26.23
C ALA A 474 -1.92 4.19 27.50
N ASN A 475 -3.06 3.64 27.88
CA ASN A 475 -3.81 4.01 29.08
C ASN A 475 -3.00 3.77 30.38
N ALA A 476 -2.19 2.71 30.46
CA ALA A 476 -1.35 2.43 31.62
C ALA A 476 -0.16 3.41 31.67
N VAL A 477 0.42 3.74 30.52
CA VAL A 477 1.48 4.76 30.38
C VAL A 477 0.94 6.13 30.83
N ALA A 478 -0.23 6.54 30.34
CA ALA A 478 -0.84 7.81 30.72
C ALA A 478 -1.12 7.90 32.23
N ARG A 479 -1.77 6.89 32.81
CA ARG A 479 -2.00 6.83 34.27
C ARG A 479 -0.68 6.83 35.06
N GLY A 480 0.34 6.10 34.59
CA GLY A 480 1.65 6.05 35.22
C GLY A 480 2.33 7.42 35.24
N LEU A 481 2.22 8.19 34.16
CA LEU A 481 2.79 9.55 34.07
C LEU A 481 2.09 10.52 35.03
N VAL A 482 0.76 10.58 35.03
CA VAL A 482 -0.01 11.46 35.90
C VAL A 482 0.22 11.14 37.38
N ALA A 483 0.43 9.86 37.72
CA ALA A 483 0.76 9.43 39.07
C ALA A 483 2.18 9.85 39.54
N LEU A 484 3.12 10.17 38.62
CA LEU A 484 4.47 10.59 38.97
C LEU A 484 4.50 12.01 39.56
N LYS A 485 3.70 12.94 38.98
CA LYS A 485 3.68 14.35 39.42
C LYS A 485 2.37 15.05 39.09
N GLN A 486 1.96 15.99 39.96
CA GLN A 486 0.73 16.79 39.79
C GLN A 486 0.75 17.75 38.59
N ASN A 487 1.93 18.11 38.07
CA ASN A 487 2.11 19.02 36.93
C ASN A 487 2.28 18.26 35.61
N TYR A 488 2.03 16.94 35.58
CA TYR A 488 2.04 16.11 34.38
C TYR A 488 0.63 15.99 33.83
N GLU A 489 0.53 16.20 32.53
CA GLU A 489 -0.70 16.07 31.76
C GLU A 489 -0.43 15.15 30.58
N THR A 490 -1.43 14.37 30.18
CA THR A 490 -1.34 13.47 29.01
C THR A 490 -2.35 13.85 27.96
N VAL A 491 -1.97 13.67 26.70
CA VAL A 491 -2.82 13.85 25.53
C VAL A 491 -2.76 12.53 24.76
N GLU A 492 -3.90 11.85 24.64
CA GLU A 492 -4.02 10.56 23.99
C GLU A 492 -4.65 10.72 22.61
N GLY A 493 -4.17 9.97 21.62
CA GLY A 493 -4.82 9.83 20.31
C GLY A 493 -4.93 11.09 19.48
N ALA A 494 -4.07 12.10 19.70
CA ALA A 494 -4.13 13.34 18.93
C ALA A 494 -3.65 13.13 17.48
N ASP A 495 -4.58 13.18 16.53
CA ASP A 495 -4.28 13.19 15.10
C ASP A 495 -3.62 14.52 14.66
N ASP A 496 -3.97 15.61 15.32
CA ASP A 496 -3.44 16.97 15.11
C ASP A 496 -2.81 17.49 16.40
N LEU A 497 -1.51 17.81 16.34
CA LEU A 497 -0.74 18.34 17.45
C LEU A 497 -0.65 19.88 17.45
N SER A 498 -1.39 20.57 16.58
CA SER A 498 -1.33 22.04 16.46
C SER A 498 -1.63 22.76 17.78
N VAL A 499 -2.58 22.26 18.56
CA VAL A 499 -2.92 22.78 19.89
C VAL A 499 -1.77 22.60 20.86
N GLU A 500 -1.11 21.44 20.83
CA GLU A 500 0.02 21.12 21.68
C GLU A 500 1.23 21.99 21.32
N TYR A 501 1.49 22.18 20.02
CA TYR A 501 2.55 23.05 19.53
C TYR A 501 2.28 24.53 19.88
N ALA A 502 1.03 24.97 19.83
CA ALA A 502 0.67 26.32 20.24
C ALA A 502 0.97 26.62 21.71
N ASN A 503 0.86 25.60 22.57
CA ASN A 503 1.06 25.71 24.03
C ASN A 503 2.49 25.37 24.49
N ALA A 504 3.35 24.81 23.65
CA ALA A 504 4.69 24.39 24.03
C ALA A 504 5.71 25.54 24.00
N ASP A 505 6.53 25.66 25.04
CA ASP A 505 7.68 26.58 25.10
C ASP A 505 8.98 25.88 24.67
N VAL A 506 9.12 24.59 24.99
CA VAL A 506 10.21 23.70 24.58
C VAL A 506 9.66 22.28 24.38
N ALA A 507 10.37 21.46 23.64
CA ALA A 507 9.96 20.07 23.43
C ALA A 507 11.12 19.08 23.60
N ILE A 508 10.76 17.81 23.90
CA ILE A 508 11.62 16.64 23.74
C ILE A 508 10.87 15.68 22.83
N CYS A 509 11.45 15.29 21.69
CA CYS A 509 10.78 14.39 20.78
C CYS A 509 11.71 13.31 20.21
N ALA A 510 11.13 12.17 19.84
CA ALA A 510 11.80 11.24 18.94
C ALA A 510 11.98 11.93 17.58
N PHE A 511 13.17 11.75 16.97
CA PHE A 511 13.43 12.34 15.66
C PHE A 511 12.57 11.69 14.59
N GLY A 512 11.90 12.51 13.80
CA GLY A 512 10.97 12.13 12.72
C GLY A 512 10.17 13.35 12.28
N VAL A 513 8.99 13.16 11.69
CA VAL A 513 8.12 14.24 11.20
C VAL A 513 7.86 15.30 12.27
N THR A 514 7.66 14.89 13.51
CA THR A 514 7.46 15.79 14.67
C THR A 514 8.61 16.79 14.84
N ALA A 515 9.85 16.40 14.57
CA ALA A 515 11.01 17.29 14.69
C ALA A 515 10.92 18.46 13.68
N TYR A 516 10.51 18.17 12.44
CA TYR A 516 10.28 19.18 11.40
C TYR A 516 9.14 20.13 11.76
N GLU A 517 8.02 19.58 12.24
CA GLU A 517 6.85 20.35 12.66
C GLU A 517 7.17 21.28 13.83
N LEU A 518 7.88 20.79 14.85
CA LEU A 518 8.30 21.60 15.98
C LEU A 518 9.21 22.76 15.56
N ALA A 519 10.20 22.48 14.72
CA ALA A 519 11.11 23.52 14.22
C ALA A 519 10.37 24.56 13.38
N ALA A 520 9.49 24.14 12.46
CA ALA A 520 8.65 25.04 11.66
C ALA A 520 7.71 25.91 12.50
N CYS A 521 7.15 25.34 13.59
CA CYS A 521 6.34 26.09 14.56
C CYS A 521 7.20 26.94 15.52
N GLY A 522 8.51 26.95 15.36
CA GLY A 522 9.42 27.73 16.21
C GLY A 522 9.45 27.25 17.67
N ILE A 523 9.40 25.94 17.90
CA ILE A 523 9.50 25.33 19.21
C ILE A 523 10.90 24.74 19.37
N PRO A 524 11.74 25.33 20.26
CA PRO A 524 13.06 24.77 20.53
C PRO A 524 12.94 23.34 21.07
N ALA A 525 13.64 22.39 20.45
CA ALA A 525 13.46 21.00 20.79
C ALA A 525 14.79 20.25 21.04
N ILE A 526 14.68 19.20 21.82
CA ILE A 526 15.71 18.19 22.05
C ILE A 526 15.29 16.93 21.30
N TYR A 527 16.14 16.47 20.40
CA TYR A 527 15.88 15.32 19.54
C TYR A 527 16.52 14.05 20.08
N VAL A 528 15.75 12.98 20.14
CA VAL A 528 16.21 11.63 20.53
C VAL A 528 16.14 10.72 19.31
N GLY A 529 17.27 10.14 18.92
CA GLY A 529 17.34 9.20 17.81
C GLY A 529 16.94 7.79 18.24
N LEU A 530 16.05 7.14 17.49
CA LEU A 530 15.71 5.73 17.67
C LEU A 530 16.64 4.81 16.86
N THR A 531 17.24 5.34 15.80
CA THR A 531 18.22 4.67 14.95
C THR A 531 19.42 5.59 14.71
N GLN A 532 20.50 5.03 14.17
CA GLN A 532 21.68 5.84 13.85
C GLN A 532 21.37 6.91 12.78
N ASP A 533 20.51 6.59 11.82
CA ASP A 533 20.06 7.55 10.78
C ASP A 533 19.27 8.71 11.40
N HIS A 534 18.44 8.44 12.41
CA HIS A 534 17.77 9.49 13.17
C HIS A 534 18.76 10.41 13.90
N VAL A 535 19.84 9.85 14.45
CA VAL A 535 20.90 10.64 15.12
C VAL A 535 21.62 11.52 14.11
N LEU A 536 21.98 10.99 12.94
CA LEU A 536 22.63 11.76 11.88
C LEU A 536 21.73 12.89 11.37
N SER A 537 20.45 12.61 11.15
CA SER A 537 19.48 13.61 10.73
C SER A 537 19.24 14.67 11.81
N ALA A 538 19.18 14.27 13.09
CA ALA A 538 19.09 15.20 14.23
C ALA A 538 20.34 16.09 14.34
N SER A 539 21.53 15.60 13.96
CA SER A 539 22.75 16.41 13.89
C SER A 539 22.61 17.53 12.86
N ALA A 540 22.07 17.23 11.66
CA ALA A 540 21.83 18.27 10.64
C ALA A 540 20.88 19.38 11.17
N PHE A 541 19.87 19.03 11.97
CA PHE A 541 19.00 20.02 12.64
C PHE A 541 19.75 20.85 13.68
N ALA A 542 20.63 20.21 14.47
CA ALA A 542 21.43 20.91 15.46
C ALA A 542 22.46 21.84 14.81
N ASP A 543 23.12 21.40 13.73
CA ASP A 543 24.08 22.19 12.94
C ASP A 543 23.38 23.39 12.27
N ALA A 544 22.13 23.23 11.83
CA ALA A 544 21.31 24.31 11.32
C ALA A 544 20.73 25.23 12.42
N GLY A 545 21.06 24.97 13.69
CA GLY A 545 20.61 25.79 14.82
C GLY A 545 19.12 25.62 15.18
N MET A 546 18.47 24.54 14.77
CA MET A 546 17.03 24.32 14.99
C MET A 546 16.70 23.57 16.27
N GLY A 547 17.67 22.99 16.96
CA GLY A 547 17.46 22.22 18.18
C GLY A 547 18.73 21.58 18.72
N LEU A 548 18.59 20.65 19.64
CA LEU A 548 19.71 19.91 20.26
C LEU A 548 19.58 18.41 19.96
N ASN A 549 20.66 17.80 19.50
CA ASN A 549 20.73 16.35 19.33
C ASN A 549 21.21 15.69 20.62
N LEU A 550 20.37 14.84 21.23
CA LEU A 550 20.71 14.11 22.45
C LEU A 550 21.44 12.79 22.16
N GLY A 551 21.32 12.28 20.93
CA GLY A 551 21.91 11.01 20.52
C GLY A 551 20.95 9.84 20.51
N LEU A 552 21.50 8.62 20.50
CA LEU A 552 20.74 7.37 20.37
C LEU A 552 20.07 6.99 21.71
N ALA A 553 18.79 6.66 21.67
CA ALA A 553 17.91 6.44 22.84
C ALA A 553 18.46 5.44 23.88
N ASP A 554 19.13 4.38 23.43
CA ASP A 554 19.74 3.36 24.30
C ASP A 554 21.09 3.76 24.89
N LYS A 555 21.72 4.84 24.38
CA LYS A 555 23.03 5.34 24.84
C LYS A 555 22.95 6.58 25.70
N ILE A 556 21.79 7.25 25.79
CA ILE A 556 21.59 8.43 26.61
C ILE A 556 21.23 8.02 28.05
N SER A 557 21.76 8.75 29.05
CA SER A 557 21.36 8.59 30.44
C SER A 557 20.17 9.51 30.80
N ASP A 558 19.43 9.16 31.86
CA ASP A 558 18.36 10.01 32.38
C ASP A 558 18.91 11.36 32.88
N ALA A 559 20.14 11.39 33.39
CA ALA A 559 20.84 12.61 33.79
C ALA A 559 21.12 13.52 32.57
N ASP A 560 21.44 12.96 31.41
CA ASP A 560 21.64 13.74 30.18
C ASP A 560 20.35 14.39 29.73
N ILE A 561 19.23 13.68 29.77
CA ILE A 561 17.90 14.23 29.43
C ILE A 561 17.62 15.48 30.29
N VAL A 562 17.79 15.36 31.57
CA VAL A 562 17.56 16.47 32.53
C VAL A 562 18.52 17.63 32.26
N ARG A 563 19.83 17.34 32.11
CA ARG A 563 20.88 18.34 31.89
C ARG A 563 20.63 19.16 30.60
N PHE A 564 20.30 18.50 29.48
CA PHE A 564 20.01 19.18 28.21
C PHE A 564 18.76 20.03 28.32
N LEU A 565 17.71 19.51 28.97
CA LEU A 565 16.49 20.27 29.16
C LEU A 565 16.71 21.49 30.06
N GLN A 566 17.40 21.33 31.18
CA GLN A 566 17.74 22.46 32.08
C GLN A 566 18.59 23.51 31.35
N TRP A 567 19.56 23.07 30.53
CA TRP A 567 20.33 23.99 29.69
C TRP A 567 19.41 24.79 28.78
N LEU A 568 18.51 24.13 28.08
CA LEU A 568 17.56 24.77 27.12
C LEU A 568 16.61 25.73 27.85
N LEU A 569 16.09 25.35 29.02
CA LEU A 569 15.22 26.19 29.85
C LEU A 569 15.92 27.44 30.36
N ASN A 570 17.22 27.32 30.76
CA ASN A 570 18.01 28.42 31.31
C ASN A 570 18.68 29.31 30.26
N LYS A 571 18.51 29.06 28.96
CA LYS A 571 19.13 29.82 27.87
C LYS A 571 18.09 30.46 26.93
N PRO A 572 17.38 31.52 27.37
CA PRO A 572 16.33 32.14 26.55
C PRO A 572 16.84 32.71 25.22
N ALA A 573 18.09 33.15 25.15
CA ALA A 573 18.71 33.62 23.92
C ALA A 573 18.87 32.49 22.89
N ALA A 574 19.33 31.31 23.33
CA ALA A 574 19.44 30.12 22.47
C ALA A 574 18.06 29.67 21.96
N ARG A 575 17.04 29.65 22.84
CA ARG A 575 15.66 29.35 22.41
C ARG A 575 15.13 30.32 21.35
N ARG A 576 15.43 31.63 21.48
CA ARG A 576 15.02 32.63 20.45
C ARG A 576 15.71 32.39 19.12
N GLU A 577 16.99 32.03 19.14
CA GLU A 577 17.73 31.73 17.91
C GLU A 577 17.23 30.45 17.27
N MET A 578 17.05 29.36 18.02
CA MET A 578 16.45 28.11 17.50
C MET A 578 15.09 28.33 16.85
N ARG A 579 14.23 29.15 17.49
CA ARG A 579 12.93 29.55 16.93
C ARG A 579 13.08 30.25 15.59
N LYS A 580 13.97 31.26 15.52
CA LYS A 580 14.22 32.03 14.32
C LYS A 580 14.72 31.14 13.17
N GLN A 581 15.68 30.28 13.45
CA GLN A 581 16.26 29.37 12.45
C GLN A 581 15.24 28.36 11.97
N GLY A 582 14.50 27.69 12.88
CA GLY A 582 13.49 26.72 12.50
C GLY A 582 12.40 27.30 11.58
N MET A 583 11.84 28.46 11.95
CA MET A 583 10.80 29.16 11.17
C MET A 583 11.34 29.73 9.83
N ALA A 584 12.61 30.08 9.75
CA ALA A 584 13.22 30.59 8.52
C ALA A 584 13.53 29.48 7.50
N LEU A 585 13.97 28.33 7.98
CA LEU A 585 14.36 27.19 7.13
C LEU A 585 13.17 26.30 6.74
N LEU A 586 12.20 26.14 7.65
CA LEU A 586 11.02 25.29 7.46
C LEU A 586 9.75 26.15 7.44
N ASP A 587 9.51 26.82 6.33
CA ASP A 587 8.41 27.78 6.16
C ASP A 587 7.04 27.15 5.92
N GLY A 588 6.97 25.80 5.84
CA GLY A 588 5.74 25.04 5.60
C GLY A 588 5.22 25.08 4.16
N GLN A 589 5.98 25.64 3.21
CA GLN A 589 5.57 25.75 1.81
C GLN A 589 6.10 24.61 0.92
N GLY A 590 6.76 23.59 1.47
CA GLY A 590 7.36 22.50 0.69
C GLY A 590 6.34 21.78 -0.20
N ALA A 591 5.17 21.46 0.32
CA ALA A 591 4.10 20.84 -0.46
C ALA A 591 3.64 21.73 -1.64
N SER A 592 3.49 23.03 -1.41
CA SER A 592 3.08 24.00 -2.46
C SER A 592 4.15 24.13 -3.54
N ARG A 593 5.44 24.15 -3.16
CA ARG A 593 6.57 24.21 -4.12
C ARG A 593 6.61 22.97 -4.97
N ILE A 594 6.50 21.78 -4.36
CA ILE A 594 6.46 20.51 -5.08
C ILE A 594 5.29 20.48 -6.06
N ALA A 595 4.09 20.84 -5.61
CA ALA A 595 2.91 20.85 -6.45
C ALA A 595 3.06 21.81 -7.65
N ALA A 596 3.61 22.99 -7.43
CA ALA A 596 3.84 24.00 -8.47
C ALA A 596 4.89 23.52 -9.50
N GLU A 597 6.02 22.96 -9.05
CA GLU A 597 7.07 22.44 -9.92
C GLU A 597 6.58 21.27 -10.77
N LEU A 598 5.86 20.31 -10.19
CA LEU A 598 5.30 19.18 -10.92
C LEU A 598 4.24 19.61 -11.94
N ALA A 599 3.42 20.61 -11.60
CA ALA A 599 2.44 21.17 -12.54
C ALA A 599 3.10 21.89 -13.72
N LEU A 600 4.21 22.61 -13.48
CA LEU A 600 5.00 23.26 -14.52
C LEU A 600 5.67 22.23 -15.43
N ALA A 601 6.28 21.19 -14.88
CA ALA A 601 6.93 20.10 -15.62
C ALA A 601 5.98 19.42 -16.62
N LEU A 602 4.72 19.21 -16.25
CA LEU A 602 3.70 18.68 -17.16
C LEU A 602 3.37 19.64 -18.31
N THR A 603 3.38 20.94 -18.05
CA THR A 603 3.12 21.95 -19.08
C THR A 603 4.25 21.98 -20.09
N GLU A 604 5.51 21.88 -19.63
CA GLU A 604 6.69 21.84 -20.47
C GLU A 604 6.75 20.55 -21.31
N ALA A 605 6.41 19.40 -20.72
CA ALA A 605 6.34 18.12 -21.42
C ALA A 605 5.25 18.07 -22.51
N ARG A 606 4.22 18.92 -22.42
CA ARG A 606 3.11 19.06 -23.39
C ARG A 606 3.34 20.15 -24.42
N ALA A 607 4.29 21.04 -24.21
CA ALA A 607 4.62 22.05 -25.19
C ALA A 607 5.11 21.35 -26.46
N PRO A 608 4.47 21.54 -27.64
CA PRO A 608 4.97 20.95 -28.87
C PRO A 608 6.37 21.48 -29.14
N LEU A 609 7.26 20.61 -29.67
CA LEU A 609 8.53 20.98 -30.30
C LEU A 609 8.24 22.00 -31.44
N LYS A 610 7.86 23.20 -31.09
CA LYS A 610 7.83 24.37 -31.97
C LYS A 610 9.12 25.11 -31.71
N GLU A 611 10.09 24.81 -32.55
CA GLU A 611 11.25 25.60 -32.94
C GLU A 611 12.42 24.68 -33.21
N ALA A 612 12.30 23.90 -34.30
CA ALA A 612 13.44 23.41 -35.07
C ALA A 612 12.94 23.18 -36.51
N LEU A 613 12.62 24.26 -37.19
CA LEU A 613 12.57 24.38 -38.66
C LEU A 613 13.25 25.68 -39.02
#